data_4f77e32f908f75b850727e38de365e2c
#
_entry.id   4f77e32f908f75b850727e38de365e2c
#
_cell.length_a   1.000
_cell.length_b   1.000
_cell.length_c   1.000
_cell.angle_alpha   90.00
_cell.angle_beta   90.00
_cell.angle_gamma   90.00
#
_symmetry.space_group_name_H-M   'P 1'
#
loop_
_entity.id
_entity.type
_entity.pdbx_description
1 polymer ?
#
loop_
_entity_poly.entity_id
_entity_poly.type
_entity_poly.pdbx_seq_one_letter_code
_entity_poly.pdbx_strand_id
1 'polypeptide(L)'
;MINEKSYALGANRSVIRDLFEYGRQRAAIVGAENVYDYSLGNPSIPAPDYVNQAIRDILNDTDSLAIHGYTTAVGDLATRKAIADDLNARYNAGAAAEDFFIGSGAAPELVAVFQALAVPGSEILAVAPYFPEYKPFVEGTGATFKVVPPDVPGFQINLEAVEAMLTPATQAIIINSPNNPSGVVYTAETLSALGEILTRKAEEYGHPIYIVSDEPYRELTYGCTAPFIPNIYPNTVVCYSYSKSLSLPGERIGYVYVPKQCADSAALYAAIAGAAREKGHVCAPSLWQKVIARCTHLRPDLEAYDKNRKTLYENLTAYGYEMAKPDGAFYLFIKAPGGDAVAFSEKAKKYDLLVVPGDGFGCPGYFRICYCVSYDMIQRSLPVFQALINE
;
A
#
# COMPACT_ATOMS: atom_id res chain seq x y z
N MET A 1 -12.80 26.54 -20.04
CA MET A 1 -11.59 25.70 -20.13
C MET A 1 -11.38 25.00 -18.80
N ILE A 2 -11.11 23.70 -18.79
CA ILE A 2 -10.80 22.87 -17.62
C ILE A 2 -9.45 22.21 -17.84
N ASN A 3 -8.81 21.72 -16.78
CA ASN A 3 -7.59 20.93 -16.88
C ASN A 3 -7.92 19.55 -17.45
N GLU A 4 -7.46 19.26 -18.67
CA GLU A 4 -7.78 18.01 -19.39
C GLU A 4 -7.25 16.77 -18.69
N LYS A 5 -6.05 16.84 -18.06
CA LYS A 5 -5.49 15.74 -17.28
C LYS A 5 -6.37 15.40 -16.07
N SER A 6 -6.80 16.43 -15.33
CA SER A 6 -7.71 16.24 -14.19
C SER A 6 -9.07 15.71 -14.62
N TYR A 7 -9.58 16.21 -15.75
CA TYR A 7 -10.82 15.70 -16.33
C TYR A 7 -10.71 14.21 -16.70
N ALA A 8 -9.64 13.82 -17.38
CA ALA A 8 -9.40 12.43 -17.77
C ALA A 8 -9.31 11.49 -16.55
N LEU A 9 -8.61 11.90 -15.48
CA LEU A 9 -8.53 11.13 -14.23
C LEU A 9 -9.88 11.00 -13.51
N GLY A 10 -10.73 12.01 -13.61
CA GLY A 10 -12.07 11.98 -13.02
C GLY A 10 -13.12 11.24 -13.85
N ALA A 11 -13.03 11.36 -15.19
CA ALA A 11 -13.95 10.72 -16.13
C ALA A 11 -13.66 9.23 -16.34
N ASN A 12 -12.38 8.84 -16.33
CA ASN A 12 -11.97 7.44 -16.49
C ASN A 12 -11.79 6.79 -15.13
N ARG A 13 -12.72 5.93 -14.78
CA ARG A 13 -12.62 5.15 -13.54
C ARG A 13 -11.51 4.10 -13.64
N SER A 14 -10.89 3.77 -12.51
CA SER A 14 -9.99 2.62 -12.48
C SER A 14 -10.78 1.31 -12.60
N VAL A 15 -10.18 0.29 -13.19
CA VAL A 15 -10.78 -1.06 -13.33
C VAL A 15 -11.31 -1.59 -11.99
N ILE A 16 -10.60 -1.32 -10.90
CA ILE A 16 -11.04 -1.73 -9.55
C ILE A 16 -12.37 -1.06 -9.16
N ARG A 17 -12.52 0.24 -9.43
CA ARG A 17 -13.76 0.97 -9.13
C ARG A 17 -14.92 0.54 -10.04
N ASP A 18 -14.64 0.28 -11.30
CA ASP A 18 -15.65 -0.21 -12.26
C ASP A 18 -16.15 -1.60 -11.85
N LEU A 19 -15.26 -2.50 -11.47
CA LEU A 19 -15.63 -3.83 -10.98
C LEU A 19 -16.44 -3.77 -9.68
N PHE A 20 -16.04 -2.92 -8.74
CA PHE A 20 -16.78 -2.73 -7.49
C PHE A 20 -18.20 -2.20 -7.73
N GLU A 21 -18.34 -1.19 -8.61
CA GLU A 21 -19.67 -0.66 -8.95
C GLU A 21 -20.51 -1.69 -9.69
N TYR A 22 -19.90 -2.43 -10.64
CA TYR A 22 -20.57 -3.55 -11.30
C TYR A 22 -21.05 -4.61 -10.28
N GLY A 23 -20.22 -4.97 -9.31
CA GLY A 23 -20.56 -5.93 -8.26
C GLY A 23 -21.76 -5.47 -7.43
N ARG A 24 -21.81 -4.20 -7.05
CA ARG A 24 -22.96 -3.62 -6.35
C ARG A 24 -24.26 -3.67 -7.17
N GLN A 25 -24.19 -3.31 -8.44
CA GLN A 25 -25.34 -3.37 -9.34
C GLN A 25 -25.81 -4.82 -9.55
N ARG A 26 -24.85 -5.75 -9.72
CA ARG A 26 -25.15 -7.16 -9.90
C ARG A 26 -25.77 -7.77 -8.65
N ALA A 27 -25.25 -7.44 -7.46
CA ALA A 27 -25.78 -7.88 -6.17
C ALA A 27 -27.25 -7.46 -5.95
N ALA A 28 -27.65 -6.29 -6.47
CA ALA A 28 -29.04 -5.87 -6.41
C ALA A 28 -30.00 -6.70 -7.30
N ILE A 29 -29.46 -7.43 -8.28
CA ILE A 29 -30.25 -8.26 -9.22
C ILE A 29 -30.29 -9.71 -8.75
N VAL A 30 -29.13 -10.29 -8.38
CA VAL A 30 -29.00 -11.72 -8.09
C VAL A 30 -28.92 -12.06 -6.60
N GLY A 31 -28.87 -11.05 -5.73
CA GLY A 31 -28.57 -11.20 -4.30
C GLY A 31 -27.07 -11.08 -4.01
N ALA A 32 -26.73 -10.40 -2.92
CA ALA A 32 -25.32 -10.13 -2.57
C ALA A 32 -24.55 -11.43 -2.27
N GLU A 33 -25.22 -12.44 -1.78
CA GLU A 33 -24.64 -13.76 -1.51
C GLU A 33 -24.21 -14.52 -2.77
N ASN A 34 -24.73 -14.15 -3.92
CA ASN A 34 -24.44 -14.80 -5.21
C ASN A 34 -23.35 -14.08 -6.03
N VAL A 35 -22.79 -12.96 -5.51
CA VAL A 35 -21.69 -12.24 -6.15
C VAL A 35 -20.41 -12.49 -5.36
N TYR A 36 -19.40 -13.00 -6.05
CA TYR A 36 -18.06 -13.30 -5.49
C TYR A 36 -17.11 -12.13 -5.81
N ASP A 37 -17.24 -11.03 -5.07
CA ASP A 37 -16.46 -9.81 -5.32
C ASP A 37 -15.10 -9.86 -4.60
N TYR A 38 -14.05 -10.14 -5.37
CA TYR A 38 -12.66 -10.12 -4.93
C TYR A 38 -11.90 -8.85 -5.38
N SER A 39 -12.61 -7.82 -5.86
CA SER A 39 -11.98 -6.65 -6.48
C SER A 39 -11.38 -5.66 -5.47
N LEU A 40 -12.05 -5.43 -4.34
CA LEU A 40 -11.69 -4.36 -3.41
C LEU A 40 -10.96 -4.86 -2.16
N GLY A 41 -9.76 -4.35 -1.94
CA GLY A 41 -8.95 -4.61 -0.73
C GLY A 41 -9.43 -3.81 0.49
N ASN A 42 -10.66 -4.02 0.92
CA ASN A 42 -11.21 -3.42 2.13
C ASN A 42 -11.17 -4.45 3.29
N PRO A 43 -10.55 -4.13 4.45
CA PRO A 43 -10.53 -5.04 5.59
C PRO A 43 -11.92 -5.58 5.93
N SER A 44 -12.04 -6.90 6.08
CA SER A 44 -13.28 -7.59 6.47
C SER A 44 -13.32 -7.95 7.95
N ILE A 45 -12.22 -7.75 8.67
CA ILE A 45 -12.11 -7.94 10.10
C ILE A 45 -12.36 -6.61 10.78
N PRO A 46 -13.19 -6.54 11.85
CA PRO A 46 -13.44 -5.29 12.54
C PRO A 46 -12.17 -4.73 13.20
N ALA A 47 -12.16 -3.43 13.46
CA ALA A 47 -11.12 -2.81 14.27
C ALA A 47 -11.09 -3.47 15.66
N PRO A 48 -9.92 -3.59 16.30
CA PRO A 48 -9.83 -4.11 17.66
C PRO A 48 -10.75 -3.35 18.64
N ASP A 49 -11.42 -4.05 19.54
CA ASP A 49 -12.38 -3.45 20.49
C ASP A 49 -11.78 -2.30 21.31
N TYR A 50 -10.47 -2.37 21.59
CA TYR A 50 -9.77 -1.33 22.30
C TYR A 50 -9.78 0.02 21.56
N VAL A 51 -9.87 0.03 20.23
CA VAL A 51 -10.02 1.28 19.46
C VAL A 51 -11.30 2.00 19.85
N ASN A 52 -12.42 1.28 19.91
CA ASN A 52 -13.71 1.84 20.33
C ASN A 52 -13.67 2.28 21.81
N GLN A 53 -12.95 1.55 22.65
CA GLN A 53 -12.77 1.95 24.05
C GLN A 53 -11.94 3.23 24.16
N ALA A 54 -10.83 3.34 23.43
CA ALA A 54 -10.00 4.53 23.40
C ALA A 54 -10.78 5.78 22.94
N ILE A 55 -11.68 5.64 21.97
CA ILE A 55 -12.56 6.74 21.53
C ILE A 55 -13.46 7.19 22.71
N ARG A 56 -14.14 6.25 23.36
CA ARG A 56 -15.02 6.56 24.51
C ARG A 56 -14.26 7.27 25.62
N ASP A 57 -13.09 6.77 25.99
CA ASP A 57 -12.27 7.34 27.03
C ASP A 57 -11.79 8.76 26.67
N ILE A 58 -11.37 8.99 25.43
CA ILE A 58 -10.97 10.31 24.95
C ILE A 58 -12.14 11.29 25.03
N LEU A 59 -13.34 10.90 24.59
CA LEU A 59 -14.53 11.75 24.62
C LEU A 59 -14.98 12.08 26.03
N ASN A 60 -14.78 11.18 27.00
CA ASN A 60 -15.16 11.39 28.41
C ASN A 60 -14.13 12.21 29.19
N ASP A 61 -12.84 12.00 28.93
CA ASP A 61 -11.75 12.47 29.79
C ASP A 61 -11.06 13.72 29.25
N THR A 62 -11.33 14.12 28.00
CA THR A 62 -10.63 15.22 27.35
C THR A 62 -11.59 16.36 27.02
N ASP A 63 -11.15 17.59 27.24
CA ASP A 63 -11.94 18.77 26.87
C ASP A 63 -12.28 18.79 25.37
N SER A 64 -13.52 19.18 25.05
CA SER A 64 -14.04 19.17 23.68
C SER A 64 -13.22 20.04 22.73
N LEU A 65 -12.70 21.19 23.15
CA LEU A 65 -11.84 22.04 22.31
C LEU A 65 -10.50 21.35 22.03
N ALA A 66 -9.96 20.62 23.00
CA ALA A 66 -8.73 19.85 22.82
C ALA A 66 -8.92 18.62 21.92
N ILE A 67 -10.13 18.06 21.84
CA ILE A 67 -10.45 16.94 20.92
C ILE A 67 -10.62 17.45 19.50
N HIS A 68 -11.39 18.51 19.30
CA HIS A 68 -11.88 18.96 17.98
C HIS A 68 -11.10 20.12 17.40
N GLY A 69 -10.19 20.74 18.18
CA GLY A 69 -9.35 21.84 17.71
C GLY A 69 -8.27 21.37 16.72
N TYR A 70 -7.73 22.32 15.97
CA TYR A 70 -6.58 22.05 15.12
C TYR A 70 -5.37 21.60 15.95
N THR A 71 -4.70 20.55 15.47
CA THR A 71 -3.35 20.20 15.93
C THR A 71 -2.28 21.01 15.19
N THR A 72 -1.01 20.85 15.52
CA THR A 72 0.06 21.35 14.66
C THR A 72 -0.02 20.67 13.27
N ALA A 73 0.44 21.36 12.24
CA ALA A 73 0.40 20.84 10.87
C ALA A 73 1.13 19.50 10.70
N VAL A 74 2.21 19.30 11.45
CA VAL A 74 3.01 18.05 11.44
C VAL A 74 2.41 16.95 12.33
N GLY A 75 1.33 17.24 13.06
CA GLY A 75 0.66 16.30 13.96
C GLY A 75 0.97 16.52 15.45
N ASP A 76 0.10 15.95 16.27
CA ASP A 76 0.20 16.00 17.73
C ASP A 76 1.49 15.35 18.25
N LEU A 77 2.18 16.01 19.18
CA LEU A 77 3.47 15.56 19.70
C LEU A 77 3.36 14.21 20.43
N ALA A 78 2.29 14.02 21.22
CA ALA A 78 2.11 12.77 21.95
C ALA A 78 1.91 11.59 20.99
N THR A 79 1.18 11.81 19.90
CA THR A 79 0.97 10.81 18.85
C THR A 79 2.26 10.46 18.12
N ARG A 80 3.04 11.47 17.72
CA ARG A 80 4.34 11.27 17.08
C ARG A 80 5.31 10.52 17.98
N LYS A 81 5.32 10.86 19.28
CA LYS A 81 6.14 10.16 20.27
C LYS A 81 5.71 8.70 20.44
N ALA A 82 4.42 8.42 20.57
CA ALA A 82 3.92 7.04 20.69
C ALA A 82 4.28 6.17 19.50
N ILE A 83 4.25 6.74 18.27
CA ILE A 83 4.68 6.05 17.05
C ILE A 83 6.20 5.79 17.08
N ALA A 84 7.00 6.78 17.48
CA ALA A 84 8.45 6.61 17.62
C ALA A 84 8.80 5.51 18.63
N ASP A 85 8.14 5.51 19.79
CA ASP A 85 8.33 4.51 20.83
C ASP A 85 7.99 3.08 20.31
N ASP A 86 6.88 2.90 19.58
CA ASP A 86 6.52 1.60 18.96
C ASP A 86 7.55 1.13 17.93
N LEU A 87 8.01 2.02 17.03
CA LEU A 87 9.03 1.66 16.05
C LEU A 87 10.37 1.32 16.69
N ASN A 88 10.76 2.04 17.73
CA ASN A 88 11.98 1.76 18.51
C ASN A 88 11.90 0.40 19.20
N ALA A 89 10.77 0.09 19.82
CA ALA A 89 10.56 -1.19 20.49
C ALA A 89 10.58 -2.38 19.51
N ARG A 90 10.08 -2.19 18.29
CA ARG A 90 9.94 -3.27 17.29
C ARG A 90 11.17 -3.45 16.42
N TYR A 91 11.80 -2.37 16.03
CA TYR A 91 12.82 -2.37 14.97
C TYR A 91 14.15 -1.74 15.39
N ASN A 92 14.25 -1.24 16.63
CA ASN A 92 15.41 -0.46 17.07
C ASN A 92 15.72 0.69 16.08
N ALA A 93 14.69 1.42 15.68
CA ALA A 93 14.73 2.40 14.60
C ALA A 93 15.53 3.66 14.92
N GLY A 94 15.81 3.95 16.20
CA GLY A 94 16.43 5.20 16.64
C GLY A 94 15.57 6.43 16.36
N ALA A 95 14.25 6.24 16.23
CA ALA A 95 13.29 7.25 15.84
C ALA A 95 12.96 8.21 16.99
N ALA A 96 12.72 9.48 16.67
CA ALA A 96 12.23 10.50 17.58
C ALA A 96 10.94 11.14 17.04
N ALA A 97 10.18 11.82 17.89
CA ALA A 97 8.92 12.43 17.48
C ALA A 97 9.08 13.43 16.32
N GLU A 98 10.22 14.08 16.21
CA GLU A 98 10.55 15.06 15.18
C GLU A 98 10.70 14.46 13.78
N ASP A 99 10.88 13.13 13.69
CA ASP A 99 11.07 12.42 12.44
C ASP A 99 9.73 12.05 11.77
N PHE A 100 8.59 12.35 12.43
CA PHE A 100 7.25 11.98 11.98
C PHE A 100 6.40 13.17 11.56
N PHE A 101 5.75 13.03 10.42
CA PHE A 101 4.68 13.88 9.92
C PHE A 101 3.38 13.06 9.88
N ILE A 102 2.36 13.47 10.64
CA ILE A 102 1.06 12.76 10.66
C ILE A 102 0.18 13.28 9.53
N GLY A 103 -0.28 12.36 8.70
CA GLY A 103 -1.10 12.67 7.53
C GLY A 103 -2.44 11.94 7.52
N SER A 104 -3.18 12.14 6.44
CA SER A 104 -4.52 11.58 6.25
C SER A 104 -4.49 10.22 5.53
N GLY A 105 -3.55 9.35 5.93
CA GLY A 105 -3.32 8.02 5.36
C GLY A 105 -2.29 8.04 4.23
N ALA A 106 -1.73 6.87 3.88
CA ALA A 106 -0.57 6.75 3.00
C ALA A 106 -0.71 7.46 1.63
N ALA A 107 -1.89 7.48 1.01
CA ALA A 107 -2.05 8.06 -0.33
C ALA A 107 -1.72 9.58 -0.40
N PRO A 108 -2.29 10.47 0.45
CA PRO A 108 -1.89 11.87 0.50
C PRO A 108 -0.42 12.06 0.90
N GLU A 109 0.10 11.20 1.76
CA GLU A 109 1.49 11.22 2.21
C GLU A 109 2.45 10.89 1.06
N LEU A 110 2.17 9.87 0.27
CA LEU A 110 2.91 9.53 -0.95
C LEU A 110 2.94 10.71 -1.93
N VAL A 111 1.79 11.36 -2.15
CA VAL A 111 1.73 12.57 -3.01
C VAL A 111 2.64 13.67 -2.47
N ALA A 112 2.66 13.92 -1.16
CA ALA A 112 3.52 14.93 -0.55
C ALA A 112 5.01 14.56 -0.68
N VAL A 113 5.37 13.30 -0.47
CA VAL A 113 6.74 12.80 -0.63
C VAL A 113 7.19 12.90 -2.09
N PHE A 114 6.38 12.46 -3.04
CA PHE A 114 6.73 12.58 -4.47
C PHE A 114 6.86 14.04 -4.90
N GLN A 115 5.98 14.94 -4.44
CA GLN A 115 6.08 16.37 -4.71
C GLN A 115 7.37 16.97 -4.13
N ALA A 116 7.78 16.56 -2.92
CA ALA A 116 9.00 17.05 -2.28
C ALA A 116 10.28 16.59 -3.03
N LEU A 117 10.23 15.41 -3.67
CA LEU A 117 11.34 14.83 -4.44
C LEU A 117 11.33 15.24 -5.92
N ALA A 118 10.20 15.76 -6.44
CA ALA A 118 10.06 16.12 -7.83
C ALA A 118 10.78 17.45 -8.13
N VAL A 119 11.83 17.37 -8.93
CA VAL A 119 12.51 18.53 -9.54
C VAL A 119 12.32 18.47 -11.06
N PRO A 120 12.51 19.58 -11.80
CA PRO A 120 12.35 19.59 -13.26
C PRO A 120 13.16 18.48 -13.94
N GLY A 121 12.49 17.60 -14.70
CA GLY A 121 13.12 16.49 -15.41
C GLY A 121 13.36 15.23 -14.57
N SER A 122 12.96 15.21 -13.30
CA SER A 122 13.15 14.03 -12.43
C SER A 122 12.33 12.83 -12.83
N GLU A 123 12.81 11.67 -12.42
CA GLU A 123 12.21 10.36 -12.63
C GLU A 123 11.97 9.68 -11.28
N ILE A 124 10.83 9.00 -11.16
CA ILE A 124 10.51 8.13 -10.02
C ILE A 124 10.14 6.75 -10.58
N LEU A 125 10.84 5.72 -10.10
CA LEU A 125 10.64 4.34 -10.51
C LEU A 125 9.65 3.62 -9.61
N ALA A 126 8.82 2.73 -10.15
CA ALA A 126 8.04 1.77 -9.39
C ALA A 126 8.34 0.34 -9.88
N VAL A 127 8.43 -0.60 -8.96
CA VAL A 127 8.65 -2.02 -9.28
C VAL A 127 7.30 -2.67 -9.58
N ALA A 128 7.16 -3.25 -10.79
CA ALA A 128 5.95 -4.00 -11.12
C ALA A 128 5.98 -5.41 -10.45
N PRO A 129 4.83 -5.93 -10.03
CA PRO A 129 3.53 -5.29 -10.08
C PRO A 129 3.38 -4.23 -8.98
N TYR A 130 2.76 -3.09 -9.30
CA TYR A 130 2.67 -1.93 -8.43
C TYR A 130 1.22 -1.47 -8.23
N PHE A 131 0.96 -0.68 -7.17
CA PHE A 131 -0.36 -0.08 -6.95
C PHE A 131 -0.66 0.99 -8.01
N PRO A 132 -1.76 0.87 -8.79
CA PRO A 132 -2.01 1.70 -9.98
C PRO A 132 -1.99 3.21 -9.75
N GLU A 133 -2.35 3.65 -8.53
CA GLU A 133 -2.41 5.08 -8.20
C GLU A 133 -1.02 5.73 -8.09
N TYR A 134 0.09 4.96 -8.04
CA TYR A 134 1.43 5.57 -8.05
C TYR A 134 1.67 6.39 -9.30
N LYS A 135 1.20 5.91 -10.45
CA LYS A 135 1.36 6.64 -11.73
C LYS A 135 0.74 8.05 -11.67
N PRO A 136 -0.57 8.23 -11.41
CA PRO A 136 -1.14 9.56 -11.32
C PRO A 136 -0.57 10.41 -10.17
N PHE A 137 -0.12 9.79 -9.06
CA PHE A 137 0.52 10.52 -7.95
C PHE A 137 1.86 11.11 -8.38
N VAL A 138 2.72 10.33 -9.03
CA VAL A 138 4.02 10.79 -9.54
C VAL A 138 3.85 11.80 -10.68
N GLU A 139 3.09 11.45 -11.71
CA GLU A 139 2.88 12.34 -12.86
C GLU A 139 2.16 13.64 -12.49
N GLY A 140 1.38 13.64 -11.40
CA GLY A 140 0.74 14.82 -10.82
C GLY A 140 1.73 15.86 -10.29
N THR A 141 2.95 15.46 -9.96
CA THR A 141 4.04 16.34 -9.51
C THR A 141 4.86 16.94 -10.66
N GLY A 142 4.70 16.43 -11.87
CA GLY A 142 5.52 16.78 -13.02
C GLY A 142 6.75 15.87 -13.22
N ALA A 143 7.01 14.92 -12.32
CA ALA A 143 8.04 13.91 -12.50
C ALA A 143 7.61 12.85 -13.50
N THR A 144 8.59 12.19 -14.14
CA THR A 144 8.36 11.06 -15.02
C THR A 144 8.19 9.76 -14.22
N PHE A 145 7.07 9.07 -14.44
CA PHE A 145 6.85 7.74 -13.86
C PHE A 145 7.47 6.67 -14.73
N LYS A 146 8.35 5.83 -14.18
CA LYS A 146 8.97 4.70 -14.86
C LYS A 146 8.64 3.40 -14.15
N VAL A 147 8.51 2.32 -14.92
CA VAL A 147 8.13 0.98 -14.42
C VAL A 147 9.28 0.01 -14.63
N VAL A 148 9.82 -0.51 -13.53
CA VAL A 148 10.76 -1.63 -13.54
C VAL A 148 9.96 -2.90 -13.83
N PRO A 149 10.33 -3.71 -14.86
CA PRO A 149 9.65 -4.96 -15.17
C PRO A 149 9.58 -5.92 -13.99
N PRO A 150 8.48 -6.71 -13.87
CA PRO A 150 8.36 -7.66 -12.77
C PRO A 150 9.37 -8.81 -12.87
N ASP A 151 9.78 -9.33 -11.73
CA ASP A 151 10.50 -10.60 -11.63
C ASP A 151 9.47 -11.74 -11.49
N VAL A 152 9.20 -12.43 -12.57
CA VAL A 152 8.20 -13.53 -12.60
C VAL A 152 8.90 -14.89 -12.61
N PRO A 153 8.37 -15.89 -11.89
CA PRO A 153 7.07 -15.91 -11.18
C PRO A 153 7.17 -15.49 -9.69
N GLY A 154 8.36 -15.16 -9.19
CA GLY A 154 8.62 -14.94 -7.75
C GLY A 154 8.17 -13.59 -7.22
N PHE A 155 8.07 -12.58 -8.08
CA PHE A 155 7.72 -11.20 -7.75
C PHE A 155 8.61 -10.56 -6.66
N GLN A 156 9.88 -10.96 -6.58
CA GLN A 156 10.90 -10.18 -5.92
C GLN A 156 11.28 -8.95 -6.79
N ILE A 157 12.24 -8.15 -6.38
CA ILE A 157 12.69 -7.01 -7.16
C ILE A 157 13.61 -7.48 -8.28
N ASN A 158 13.31 -7.12 -9.52
CA ASN A 158 14.20 -7.35 -10.66
C ASN A 158 15.38 -6.38 -10.61
N LEU A 159 16.43 -6.76 -9.87
CA LEU A 159 17.58 -5.91 -9.58
C LEU A 159 18.36 -5.52 -10.83
N GLU A 160 18.50 -6.42 -11.81
CA GLU A 160 19.16 -6.14 -13.09
C GLU A 160 18.40 -5.05 -13.86
N ALA A 161 17.08 -5.16 -13.92
CA ALA A 161 16.26 -4.14 -14.57
C ALA A 161 16.27 -2.82 -13.79
N VAL A 162 16.29 -2.84 -12.45
CA VAL A 162 16.45 -1.62 -11.65
C VAL A 162 17.75 -0.92 -12.05
N GLU A 163 18.88 -1.62 -12.00
CA GLU A 163 20.18 -1.03 -12.30
C GLU A 163 20.25 -0.44 -13.71
N ALA A 164 19.69 -1.15 -14.70
CA ALA A 164 19.66 -0.70 -16.09
C ALA A 164 18.76 0.53 -16.31
N MET A 165 17.75 0.74 -15.47
CA MET A 165 16.79 1.85 -15.61
C MET A 165 17.15 3.10 -14.81
N LEU A 166 18.07 3.01 -13.85
CA LEU A 166 18.54 4.16 -13.09
C LEU A 166 19.31 5.13 -13.99
N THR A 167 19.02 6.42 -13.83
CA THR A 167 19.68 7.52 -14.57
C THR A 167 20.02 8.65 -13.59
N PRO A 168 20.87 9.63 -13.99
CA PRO A 168 21.11 10.83 -13.17
C PRO A 168 19.85 11.67 -12.86
N ALA A 169 18.74 11.43 -13.54
CA ALA A 169 17.45 12.06 -13.26
C ALA A 169 16.63 11.32 -12.18
N THR A 170 17.03 10.10 -11.81
CA THR A 170 16.27 9.27 -10.86
C THR A 170 16.40 9.82 -9.45
N GLN A 171 15.28 10.24 -8.86
CA GLN A 171 15.22 10.74 -7.47
C GLN A 171 14.83 9.65 -6.49
N ALA A 172 13.94 8.73 -6.89
CA ALA A 172 13.43 7.71 -6.00
C ALA A 172 12.98 6.43 -6.72
N ILE A 173 12.92 5.34 -5.93
CA ILE A 173 12.24 4.10 -6.27
C ILE A 173 11.15 3.80 -5.23
N ILE A 174 9.96 3.44 -5.69
CA ILE A 174 8.83 3.09 -4.84
C ILE A 174 8.88 1.61 -4.53
N ILE A 175 8.85 1.27 -3.24
CA ILE A 175 8.80 -0.10 -2.73
C ILE A 175 7.54 -0.27 -1.90
N ASN A 176 6.75 -1.30 -2.19
CA ASN A 176 5.58 -1.69 -1.42
C ASN A 176 5.74 -3.15 -0.97
N SER A 177 6.02 -3.35 0.33
CA SER A 177 6.24 -4.68 0.91
C SER A 177 5.71 -4.73 2.35
N PRO A 178 4.79 -5.68 2.64
CA PRO A 178 4.14 -6.67 1.76
C PRO A 178 3.41 -6.03 0.59
N ASN A 179 3.45 -6.70 -0.57
CA ASN A 179 3.09 -6.07 -1.84
C ASN A 179 1.60 -6.17 -2.19
N ASN A 180 1.06 -5.10 -2.71
CA ASN A 180 -0.18 -5.07 -3.47
C ASN A 180 0.18 -4.87 -4.95
N PRO A 181 -0.06 -5.83 -5.84
CA PRO A 181 -1.05 -6.92 -5.74
C PRO A 181 -0.50 -8.33 -5.43
N SER A 182 0.82 -8.55 -5.38
CA SER A 182 1.39 -9.90 -5.41
C SER A 182 1.24 -10.69 -4.09
N GLY A 183 1.07 -10.00 -2.95
CA GLY A 183 1.09 -10.63 -1.63
C GLY A 183 2.50 -11.07 -1.19
N VAL A 184 3.52 -10.81 -1.97
CA VAL A 184 4.91 -11.19 -1.67
C VAL A 184 5.53 -10.20 -0.68
N VAL A 185 6.36 -10.72 0.22
CA VAL A 185 7.24 -9.94 1.08
C VAL A 185 8.64 -9.94 0.48
N TYR A 186 9.22 -8.77 0.24
CA TYR A 186 10.60 -8.69 -0.24
C TYR A 186 11.57 -9.13 0.85
N THR A 187 12.54 -9.96 0.47
CA THR A 187 13.51 -10.50 1.42
C THR A 187 14.55 -9.44 1.83
N ALA A 188 15.18 -9.65 2.98
CA ALA A 188 16.26 -8.77 3.43
C ALA A 188 17.44 -8.78 2.44
N GLU A 189 17.72 -9.93 1.82
CA GLU A 189 18.77 -10.10 0.82
C GLU A 189 18.48 -9.26 -0.43
N THR A 190 17.23 -9.33 -0.95
CA THR A 190 16.80 -8.53 -2.11
C THR A 190 16.89 -7.03 -1.82
N LEU A 191 16.43 -6.62 -0.62
CA LEU A 191 16.46 -5.21 -0.21
C LEU A 191 17.88 -4.71 0.04
N SER A 192 18.77 -5.54 0.59
CA SER A 192 20.20 -5.20 0.77
C SER A 192 20.88 -5.02 -0.58
N ALA A 193 20.67 -5.93 -1.51
CA ALA A 193 21.23 -5.82 -2.86
C ALA A 193 20.71 -4.58 -3.61
N LEU A 194 19.41 -4.25 -3.44
CA LEU A 194 18.87 -2.99 -3.94
C LEU A 194 19.61 -1.79 -3.33
N GLY A 195 19.78 -1.77 -1.99
CA GLY A 195 20.48 -0.71 -1.28
C GLY A 195 21.92 -0.50 -1.77
N GLU A 196 22.63 -1.58 -2.07
CA GLU A 196 23.99 -1.54 -2.64
C GLU A 196 24.00 -0.90 -4.04
N ILE A 197 23.06 -1.27 -4.91
CA ILE A 197 22.89 -0.67 -6.24
C ILE A 197 22.61 0.83 -6.11
N LEU A 198 21.66 1.21 -5.24
CA LEU A 198 21.28 2.62 -5.07
C LEU A 198 22.42 3.45 -4.48
N THR A 199 23.20 2.90 -3.54
CA THR A 199 24.36 3.57 -2.96
C THR A 199 25.42 3.85 -4.03
N ARG A 200 25.79 2.86 -4.81
CA ARG A 200 26.78 2.99 -5.89
C ARG A 200 26.33 4.00 -6.96
N LYS A 201 25.04 3.96 -7.34
CA LYS A 201 24.48 4.89 -8.32
C LYS A 201 24.32 6.32 -7.77
N ALA A 202 24.02 6.48 -6.50
CA ALA A 202 24.01 7.79 -5.84
C ALA A 202 25.40 8.45 -5.82
N GLU A 203 26.45 7.67 -5.58
CA GLU A 203 27.85 8.13 -5.68
C GLU A 203 28.21 8.52 -7.13
N GLU A 204 27.81 7.68 -8.12
CA GLU A 204 28.04 7.96 -9.54
C GLU A 204 27.34 9.24 -10.00
N TYR A 205 26.12 9.49 -9.55
CA TYR A 205 25.29 10.62 -9.98
C TYR A 205 25.47 11.88 -9.14
N GLY A 206 26.12 11.76 -7.98
CA GLY A 206 26.41 12.89 -7.08
C GLY A 206 25.20 13.40 -6.30
N HIS A 207 24.15 12.61 -6.16
CA HIS A 207 22.98 12.91 -5.32
C HIS A 207 22.35 11.63 -4.76
N PRO A 208 21.64 11.69 -3.60
CA PRO A 208 20.96 10.52 -3.05
C PRO A 208 19.81 10.04 -3.97
N ILE A 209 19.60 8.73 -4.01
CA ILE A 209 18.43 8.11 -4.60
C ILE A 209 17.60 7.53 -3.43
N TYR A 210 16.38 7.99 -3.25
CA TYR A 210 15.56 7.60 -2.11
C TYR A 210 14.74 6.33 -2.38
N ILE A 211 14.55 5.49 -1.35
CA ILE A 211 13.45 4.53 -1.34
C ILE A 211 12.24 5.23 -0.73
N VAL A 212 11.12 5.27 -1.45
CA VAL A 212 9.82 5.62 -0.89
C VAL A 212 9.10 4.32 -0.56
N SER A 213 9.08 3.97 0.74
CA SER A 213 8.52 2.73 1.24
C SER A 213 7.05 2.93 1.61
N ASP A 214 6.14 2.37 0.80
CA ASP A 214 4.70 2.35 1.07
C ASP A 214 4.35 1.11 1.88
N GLU A 215 4.03 1.28 3.17
CA GLU A 215 3.96 0.19 4.15
C GLU A 215 2.58 0.01 4.83
N PRO A 216 1.44 0.09 4.13
CA PRO A 216 0.14 -0.09 4.77
C PRO A 216 -0.11 -1.54 5.24
N TYR A 217 0.69 -2.51 4.77
CA TYR A 217 0.57 -3.93 5.07
C TYR A 217 1.68 -4.47 5.97
N ARG A 218 2.53 -3.63 6.56
CA ARG A 218 3.72 -4.02 7.34
C ARG A 218 3.44 -5.13 8.36
N GLU A 219 2.31 -5.08 9.04
CA GLU A 219 1.91 -6.04 10.07
C GLU A 219 1.19 -7.27 9.52
N LEU A 220 0.81 -7.26 8.25
CA LEU A 220 0.09 -8.37 7.63
C LEU A 220 1.09 -9.32 6.96
N THR A 221 1.73 -10.17 7.76
CA THR A 221 2.69 -11.19 7.30
C THR A 221 2.36 -12.55 7.88
N TYR A 222 2.65 -13.63 7.15
CA TYR A 222 2.25 -14.99 7.48
C TYR A 222 3.47 -15.91 7.52
N GLY A 223 3.96 -16.20 8.74
CA GLY A 223 5.13 -17.05 8.93
C GLY A 223 6.49 -16.38 8.62
N CYS A 224 6.49 -15.10 8.35
CA CYS A 224 7.68 -14.28 8.18
C CYS A 224 7.48 -12.91 8.81
N THR A 225 8.53 -12.08 8.81
CA THR A 225 8.49 -10.67 9.21
C THR A 225 8.97 -9.82 8.04
N ALA A 226 8.23 -8.76 7.70
CA ALA A 226 8.67 -7.80 6.72
C ALA A 226 9.91 -7.06 7.24
N PRO A 227 11.01 -7.01 6.47
CA PRO A 227 12.18 -6.24 6.86
C PRO A 227 11.84 -4.75 7.01
N PHE A 228 12.41 -4.09 8.02
CA PHE A 228 12.27 -2.64 8.17
C PHE A 228 13.32 -1.94 7.32
N ILE A 229 12.89 -1.43 6.16
CA ILE A 229 13.77 -0.95 5.10
C ILE A 229 14.73 0.16 5.55
N PRO A 230 14.35 1.12 6.44
CA PRO A 230 15.30 2.14 6.93
C PRO A 230 16.54 1.58 7.63
N ASN A 231 16.46 0.38 8.21
CA ASN A 231 17.63 -0.29 8.82
C ASN A 231 18.55 -0.96 7.79
N ILE A 232 18.09 -1.13 6.54
CA ILE A 232 18.85 -1.74 5.45
C ILE A 232 19.44 -0.66 4.55
N TYR A 233 18.63 0.32 4.15
CA TYR A 233 19.05 1.43 3.30
C TYR A 233 18.64 2.76 3.96
N PRO A 234 19.62 3.57 4.42
CA PRO A 234 19.33 4.78 5.20
C PRO A 234 18.47 5.83 4.47
N ASN A 235 18.65 5.97 3.15
CA ASN A 235 17.89 6.95 2.34
C ASN A 235 16.48 6.42 2.03
N THR A 236 15.74 6.04 3.08
CA THR A 236 14.38 5.51 2.97
C THR A 236 13.40 6.44 3.68
N VAL A 237 12.36 6.87 2.97
CA VAL A 237 11.19 7.58 3.53
C VAL A 237 10.05 6.58 3.61
N VAL A 238 9.44 6.43 4.79
CA VAL A 238 8.33 5.51 5.00
C VAL A 238 7.01 6.26 4.97
N CYS A 239 6.05 5.79 4.17
CA CYS A 239 4.65 6.19 4.19
C CYS A 239 3.81 5.04 4.77
N TYR A 240 3.16 5.27 5.89
CA TYR A 240 2.41 4.26 6.62
C TYR A 240 0.95 4.65 6.83
N SER A 241 0.06 3.66 6.88
CA SER A 241 -1.36 3.88 7.18
C SER A 241 -1.92 2.83 8.12
N TYR A 242 -2.73 3.26 9.07
CA TYR A 242 -3.51 2.37 9.96
C TYR A 242 -4.74 1.76 9.28
N SER A 243 -4.94 2.02 8.00
CA SER A 243 -6.06 1.51 7.21
C SER A 243 -6.18 -0.01 7.21
N LYS A 244 -5.05 -0.73 7.29
CA LYS A 244 -5.02 -2.21 7.18
C LYS A 244 -4.69 -2.87 8.50
N SER A 245 -3.69 -2.37 9.21
CA SER A 245 -3.25 -2.93 10.50
C SER A 245 -4.32 -2.85 11.59
N LEU A 246 -5.11 -1.78 11.63
CA LEU A 246 -6.18 -1.58 12.60
C LEU A 246 -7.58 -1.58 12.00
N SER A 247 -7.72 -1.94 10.71
CA SER A 247 -9.01 -1.90 10.00
C SER A 247 -9.71 -0.54 10.05
N LEU A 248 -8.95 0.55 9.86
CA LEU A 248 -9.41 1.94 9.94
C LEU A 248 -9.31 2.69 8.58
N PRO A 249 -9.71 2.11 7.43
CA PRO A 249 -9.53 2.78 6.15
C PRO A 249 -10.37 4.04 5.99
N GLY A 250 -11.51 4.11 6.65
CA GLY A 250 -12.42 5.27 6.64
C GLY A 250 -11.92 6.45 7.45
N GLU A 251 -11.03 6.23 8.41
CA GLU A 251 -10.62 7.23 9.38
C GLU A 251 -9.47 8.13 8.90
N ARG A 252 -8.84 7.75 7.80
CA ARG A 252 -7.83 8.54 7.11
C ARG A 252 -6.71 9.02 8.04
N ILE A 253 -5.97 8.07 8.61
CA ILE A 253 -4.86 8.36 9.52
C ILE A 253 -3.63 7.51 9.17
N GLY A 254 -2.46 8.16 9.15
CA GLY A 254 -1.17 7.56 8.82
C GLY A 254 -0.03 8.51 9.16
N TYR A 255 1.15 8.21 8.69
CA TYR A 255 2.32 9.05 8.90
C TYR A 255 3.38 8.87 7.82
N VAL A 256 4.19 9.92 7.63
CA VAL A 256 5.50 9.85 6.99
C VAL A 256 6.56 9.79 8.08
N TYR A 257 7.53 8.88 7.91
CA TYR A 257 8.74 8.80 8.74
C TYR A 257 9.96 9.09 7.89
N VAL A 258 10.72 10.10 8.27
CA VAL A 258 11.99 10.49 7.65
C VAL A 258 13.11 10.25 8.67
N PRO A 259 13.84 9.12 8.57
CA PRO A 259 14.89 8.77 9.51
C PRO A 259 16.01 9.82 9.56
N LYS A 260 16.60 10.05 10.74
CA LYS A 260 17.73 11.01 10.90
C LYS A 260 18.96 10.66 10.08
N GLN A 261 19.16 9.36 9.82
CA GLN A 261 20.28 8.86 8.98
C GLN A 261 20.03 9.06 7.47
N CYS A 262 18.80 9.41 7.07
CA CYS A 262 18.48 9.72 5.69
C CYS A 262 19.26 10.97 5.24
N ALA A 263 19.80 10.96 4.03
CA ALA A 263 20.47 12.13 3.46
C ALA A 263 19.52 13.33 3.45
N ASP A 264 20.06 14.49 3.82
CA ASP A 264 19.29 15.75 3.88
C ASP A 264 17.99 15.67 4.70
N SER A 265 17.92 14.79 5.71
CA SER A 265 16.69 14.44 6.43
C SER A 265 15.87 15.66 6.90
N ALA A 266 16.51 16.68 7.47
CA ALA A 266 15.83 17.89 7.95
C ALA A 266 15.23 18.71 6.79
N ALA A 267 15.97 18.85 5.68
CA ALA A 267 15.50 19.56 4.49
C ALA A 267 14.38 18.77 3.79
N LEU A 268 14.54 17.46 3.66
CA LEU A 268 13.53 16.56 3.09
C LEU A 268 12.24 16.57 3.91
N TYR A 269 12.33 16.48 5.25
CA TYR A 269 11.17 16.60 6.13
C TYR A 269 10.42 17.93 5.92
N ALA A 270 11.18 19.04 5.88
CA ALA A 270 10.61 20.37 5.65
C ALA A 270 9.96 20.49 4.25
N ALA A 271 10.58 19.90 3.23
CA ALA A 271 10.02 19.85 1.88
C ALA A 271 8.72 19.04 1.82
N ILE A 272 8.65 17.89 2.51
CA ILE A 272 7.43 17.06 2.60
C ILE A 272 6.30 17.84 3.29
N ALA A 273 6.59 18.51 4.42
CA ALA A 273 5.60 19.33 5.11
C ALA A 273 5.12 20.50 4.25
N GLY A 274 6.04 21.13 3.48
CA GLY A 274 5.73 22.18 2.51
C GLY A 274 4.85 21.68 1.36
N ALA A 275 5.18 20.53 0.80
CA ALA A 275 4.41 19.85 -0.25
C ALA A 275 3.00 19.46 0.22
N ALA A 276 2.89 18.92 1.43
CA ALA A 276 1.59 18.63 2.05
C ALA A 276 0.73 19.90 2.18
N ARG A 277 1.32 21.01 2.67
CA ARG A 277 0.64 22.31 2.75
C ARG A 277 0.19 22.82 1.37
N GLU A 278 1.02 22.69 0.34
CA GLU A 278 0.66 23.04 -1.04
C GLU A 278 -0.54 22.28 -1.56
N LYS A 279 -0.70 21.01 -1.16
CA LYS A 279 -1.83 20.16 -1.51
C LYS A 279 -3.05 20.34 -0.58
N GLY A 280 -3.04 21.34 0.29
CA GLY A 280 -4.15 21.71 1.16
C GLY A 280 -4.21 20.97 2.49
N HIS A 281 -3.16 20.26 2.90
CA HIS A 281 -3.09 19.67 4.22
C HIS A 281 -2.92 20.76 5.28
N VAL A 282 -3.85 20.79 6.25
CA VAL A 282 -3.80 21.68 7.42
C VAL A 282 -3.30 20.93 8.63
N CYS A 283 -3.94 19.81 8.95
CA CYS A 283 -3.53 18.81 9.92
C CYS A 283 -4.33 17.52 9.69
N ALA A 284 -3.84 16.40 10.20
CA ALA A 284 -4.61 15.16 10.21
C ALA A 284 -5.79 15.24 11.20
N PRO A 285 -6.81 14.37 11.11
CA PRO A 285 -7.97 14.36 12.02
C PRO A 285 -7.55 14.26 13.48
N SER A 286 -7.88 15.29 14.30
CA SER A 286 -7.31 15.44 15.66
C SER A 286 -7.72 14.32 16.61
N LEU A 287 -8.99 13.89 16.59
CA LEU A 287 -9.47 12.76 17.40
C LEU A 287 -8.67 11.49 17.07
N TRP A 288 -8.47 11.19 15.78
CA TRP A 288 -7.77 9.97 15.36
C TRP A 288 -6.29 9.98 15.71
N GLN A 289 -5.64 11.13 15.74
CA GLN A 289 -4.28 11.22 16.27
C GLN A 289 -4.22 10.76 17.73
N LYS A 290 -5.15 11.25 18.58
CA LYS A 290 -5.24 10.85 19.98
C LYS A 290 -5.56 9.37 20.17
N VAL A 291 -6.44 8.82 19.32
CA VAL A 291 -6.76 7.37 19.30
C VAL A 291 -5.51 6.57 18.96
N ILE A 292 -4.80 6.94 17.90
CA ILE A 292 -3.58 6.23 17.49
C ILE A 292 -2.51 6.28 18.58
N ALA A 293 -2.34 7.40 19.30
CA ALA A 293 -1.40 7.49 20.42
C ALA A 293 -1.63 6.40 21.50
N ARG A 294 -2.87 5.93 21.64
CA ARG A 294 -3.24 4.85 22.56
C ARG A 294 -3.19 3.45 21.93
N CYS A 295 -3.13 3.35 20.59
CA CYS A 295 -3.36 2.11 19.85
C CYS A 295 -2.13 1.60 19.07
N THR A 296 -0.96 2.25 19.14
CA THR A 296 0.24 1.86 18.39
C THR A 296 0.69 0.41 18.65
N HIS A 297 0.43 -0.09 19.86
CA HIS A 297 0.77 -1.45 20.28
C HIS A 297 -0.16 -2.54 19.76
N LEU A 298 -1.32 -2.18 19.22
CA LEU A 298 -2.29 -3.15 18.69
C LEU A 298 -1.79 -3.78 17.40
N ARG A 299 -2.23 -5.01 17.16
CA ARG A 299 -1.87 -5.79 15.96
C ARG A 299 -3.15 -6.32 15.31
N PRO A 300 -3.14 -6.54 13.97
CA PRO A 300 -4.27 -7.12 13.27
C PRO A 300 -4.53 -8.57 13.69
N ASP A 301 -5.78 -9.00 13.56
CA ASP A 301 -6.10 -10.43 13.63
C ASP A 301 -5.62 -11.12 12.35
N LEU A 302 -4.45 -11.75 12.43
CA LEU A 302 -3.85 -12.46 11.29
C LEU A 302 -4.49 -13.84 11.08
N GLU A 303 -5.10 -14.45 12.10
CA GLU A 303 -5.60 -15.83 12.01
C GLU A 303 -6.72 -15.95 10.98
N ALA A 304 -7.67 -15.02 11.01
CA ALA A 304 -8.78 -15.01 10.06
C ALA A 304 -8.30 -14.78 8.62
N TYR A 305 -7.36 -13.86 8.40
CA TYR A 305 -6.78 -13.64 7.07
C TYR A 305 -5.93 -14.83 6.62
N ASP A 306 -5.15 -15.44 7.50
CA ASP A 306 -4.32 -16.62 7.17
C ASP A 306 -5.15 -17.83 6.81
N LYS A 307 -6.30 -18.03 7.48
CA LYS A 307 -7.28 -19.05 7.11
C LYS A 307 -7.80 -18.85 5.69
N ASN A 308 -8.21 -17.64 5.35
CA ASN A 308 -8.68 -17.27 4.01
C ASN A 308 -7.57 -17.50 2.96
N ARG A 309 -6.37 -17.02 3.23
CA ARG A 309 -5.18 -17.19 2.40
C ARG A 309 -4.88 -18.65 2.09
N LYS A 310 -4.76 -19.48 3.13
CA LYS A 310 -4.47 -20.90 2.99
C LYS A 310 -5.54 -21.61 2.17
N THR A 311 -6.82 -21.37 2.50
CA THR A 311 -7.93 -22.00 1.79
C THR A 311 -7.90 -21.68 0.29
N LEU A 312 -7.73 -20.41 -0.08
CA LEU A 312 -7.67 -20.04 -1.50
C LEU A 312 -6.39 -20.56 -2.16
N TYR A 313 -5.23 -20.32 -1.56
CA TYR A 313 -3.95 -20.73 -2.13
C TYR A 313 -3.88 -22.24 -2.39
N GLU A 314 -4.25 -23.07 -1.40
CA GLU A 314 -4.18 -24.52 -1.50
C GLU A 314 -5.17 -25.07 -2.54
N ASN A 315 -6.42 -24.60 -2.53
CA ASN A 315 -7.43 -25.09 -3.48
C ASN A 315 -7.13 -24.60 -4.90
N LEU A 316 -6.81 -23.33 -5.10
CA LEU A 316 -6.53 -22.83 -6.45
C LEU A 316 -5.28 -23.48 -7.05
N THR A 317 -4.24 -23.71 -6.24
CA THR A 317 -3.05 -24.49 -6.67
C THR A 317 -3.43 -25.92 -7.05
N ALA A 318 -4.28 -26.57 -6.25
CA ALA A 318 -4.77 -27.93 -6.56
C ALA A 318 -5.62 -27.99 -7.84
N TYR A 319 -6.32 -26.91 -8.19
CA TYR A 319 -7.05 -26.80 -9.45
C TYR A 319 -6.14 -26.52 -10.66
N GLY A 320 -4.87 -26.18 -10.43
CA GLY A 320 -3.90 -25.91 -11.49
C GLY A 320 -3.62 -24.44 -11.76
N TYR A 321 -4.09 -23.51 -10.94
CA TYR A 321 -3.69 -22.10 -11.05
C TYR A 321 -2.23 -21.90 -10.59
N GLU A 322 -1.48 -21.12 -11.35
CA GLU A 322 -0.10 -20.76 -11.05
C GLU A 322 -0.06 -19.38 -10.36
N MET A 323 0.65 -19.28 -9.22
CA MET A 323 0.84 -18.03 -8.48
C MET A 323 2.03 -18.11 -7.54
N ALA A 324 2.62 -16.96 -7.19
CA ALA A 324 3.56 -16.89 -6.09
C ALA A 324 2.84 -17.16 -4.76
N LYS A 325 3.56 -17.77 -3.81
CA LYS A 325 3.02 -17.93 -2.46
C LYS A 325 2.91 -16.55 -1.80
N PRO A 326 1.74 -16.13 -1.33
CA PRO A 326 1.58 -14.87 -0.64
C PRO A 326 2.03 -15.01 0.82
N ASP A 327 3.09 -14.33 1.20
CA ASP A 327 3.60 -14.31 2.56
C ASP A 327 3.18 -13.04 3.32
N GLY A 328 2.41 -12.15 2.68
CA GLY A 328 1.90 -10.92 3.30
C GLY A 328 0.71 -10.29 2.61
N ALA A 329 0.27 -9.16 3.11
CA ALA A 329 -0.93 -8.43 2.70
C ALA A 329 -2.20 -9.31 2.75
N PHE A 330 -3.15 -9.14 1.83
CA PHE A 330 -4.32 -10.01 1.70
C PHE A 330 -4.72 -10.18 0.22
N TYR A 331 -3.71 -10.43 -0.64
CA TYR A 331 -3.88 -10.61 -2.07
C TYR A 331 -3.27 -11.91 -2.56
N LEU A 332 -3.90 -12.50 -3.58
CA LEU A 332 -3.31 -13.49 -4.47
C LEU A 332 -3.17 -12.86 -5.86
N PHE A 333 -2.03 -13.06 -6.48
CA PHE A 333 -1.75 -12.60 -7.83
C PHE A 333 -1.47 -13.82 -8.71
N ILE A 334 -2.42 -14.13 -9.57
CA ILE A 334 -2.60 -15.42 -10.20
C ILE A 334 -2.38 -15.26 -11.70
N LYS A 335 -1.60 -16.14 -12.30
CA LYS A 335 -1.43 -16.20 -13.75
C LYS A 335 -2.77 -16.60 -14.39
N ALA A 336 -3.23 -15.80 -15.33
CA ALA A 336 -4.48 -16.07 -16.00
C ALA A 336 -4.35 -17.30 -16.92
N PRO A 337 -5.30 -18.25 -16.87
CA PRO A 337 -5.38 -19.31 -17.85
C PRO A 337 -5.41 -18.71 -19.28
N GLY A 338 -4.59 -19.26 -20.18
CA GLY A 338 -4.45 -18.71 -21.53
C GLY A 338 -3.62 -17.42 -21.63
N GLY A 339 -3.16 -16.83 -20.53
CA GLY A 339 -2.26 -15.67 -20.53
C GLY A 339 -2.94 -14.31 -20.77
N ASP A 340 -4.27 -14.25 -20.91
CA ASP A 340 -5.04 -13.01 -21.08
C ASP A 340 -5.93 -12.78 -19.84
N ALA A 341 -5.48 -11.91 -18.94
CA ALA A 341 -6.18 -11.63 -17.71
C ALA A 341 -7.46 -10.79 -17.89
N VAL A 342 -7.51 -9.96 -18.93
CA VAL A 342 -8.70 -9.18 -19.26
C VAL A 342 -9.81 -10.11 -19.77
N ALA A 343 -9.49 -10.99 -20.73
CA ALA A 343 -10.44 -11.99 -21.22
C ALA A 343 -10.90 -12.94 -20.11
N PHE A 344 -9.99 -13.36 -19.20
CA PHE A 344 -10.33 -14.17 -18.05
C PHE A 344 -11.29 -13.45 -17.11
N SER A 345 -11.04 -12.17 -16.79
CA SER A 345 -11.93 -11.36 -15.94
C SER A 345 -13.33 -11.23 -16.55
N GLU A 346 -13.44 -10.97 -17.86
CA GLU A 346 -14.73 -10.89 -18.55
C GLU A 346 -15.47 -12.25 -18.58
N LYS A 347 -14.72 -13.35 -18.68
CA LYS A 347 -15.27 -14.70 -18.56
C LYS A 347 -15.79 -14.97 -17.15
N ALA A 348 -15.00 -14.63 -16.12
CA ALA A 348 -15.34 -14.82 -14.70
C ALA A 348 -16.61 -14.04 -14.30
N LYS A 349 -16.83 -12.84 -14.85
CA LYS A 349 -18.06 -12.05 -14.62
C LYS A 349 -19.33 -12.79 -14.99
N LYS A 350 -19.31 -13.70 -15.96
CA LYS A 350 -20.47 -14.52 -16.34
C LYS A 350 -20.92 -15.48 -15.23
N TYR A 351 -20.02 -15.74 -14.30
CA TYR A 351 -20.22 -16.57 -13.10
C TYR A 351 -20.34 -15.75 -11.82
N ASP A 352 -20.58 -14.43 -11.97
CA ASP A 352 -20.63 -13.47 -10.85
C ASP A 352 -19.33 -13.46 -10.00
N LEU A 353 -18.18 -13.87 -10.59
CA LEU A 353 -16.86 -13.83 -9.99
C LEU A 353 -16.09 -12.61 -10.51
N LEU A 354 -15.74 -11.70 -9.59
CA LEU A 354 -15.08 -10.44 -9.93
C LEU A 354 -13.61 -10.47 -9.51
N VAL A 355 -12.72 -10.44 -10.49
CA VAL A 355 -11.27 -10.44 -10.32
C VAL A 355 -10.64 -9.29 -11.09
N VAL A 356 -9.52 -8.76 -10.63
CA VAL A 356 -8.90 -7.55 -11.21
C VAL A 356 -7.76 -7.93 -12.16
N PRO A 357 -7.82 -7.62 -13.46
CA PRO A 357 -6.71 -7.84 -14.39
C PRO A 357 -5.43 -7.12 -13.96
N GLY A 358 -4.29 -7.75 -14.20
CA GLY A 358 -2.97 -7.29 -13.82
C GLY A 358 -2.39 -6.17 -14.67
N ASP A 359 -3.03 -5.86 -15.78
CA ASP A 359 -2.58 -4.82 -16.74
C ASP A 359 -2.40 -3.47 -16.05
N GLY A 360 -3.38 -3.07 -15.24
CA GLY A 360 -3.29 -1.82 -14.47
C GLY A 360 -2.18 -1.80 -13.41
N PHE A 361 -1.69 -2.97 -12.98
CA PHE A 361 -0.57 -3.12 -12.06
C PHE A 361 0.80 -3.23 -12.76
N GLY A 362 0.83 -3.06 -14.10
CA GLY A 362 2.04 -3.21 -14.90
C GLY A 362 2.51 -4.65 -15.10
N CYS A 363 1.61 -5.62 -14.94
CA CYS A 363 1.91 -7.05 -15.09
C CYS A 363 0.78 -7.78 -15.83
N PRO A 364 0.65 -7.59 -17.16
CA PRO A 364 -0.34 -8.27 -17.97
C PRO A 364 -0.19 -9.79 -17.88
N GLY A 365 -1.28 -10.51 -18.12
CA GLY A 365 -1.31 -11.98 -18.03
C GLY A 365 -1.52 -12.53 -16.61
N TYR A 366 -1.60 -11.67 -15.60
CA TYR A 366 -1.95 -12.01 -14.22
C TYR A 366 -3.25 -11.31 -13.79
N PHE A 367 -3.94 -11.84 -12.80
CA PHE A 367 -5.06 -11.17 -12.15
C PHE A 367 -4.94 -11.22 -10.63
N ARG A 368 -5.50 -10.20 -9.97
CA ARG A 368 -5.52 -10.10 -8.52
C ARG A 368 -6.87 -10.50 -7.94
N ILE A 369 -6.84 -11.22 -6.83
CA ILE A 369 -7.98 -11.38 -5.91
C ILE A 369 -7.59 -10.92 -4.51
N CYS A 370 -8.56 -10.33 -3.77
CA CYS A 370 -8.40 -9.93 -2.37
C CYS A 370 -9.04 -10.96 -1.48
N TYR A 371 -8.31 -11.59 -0.55
CA TYR A 371 -8.92 -12.55 0.38
C TYR A 371 -9.39 -11.92 1.72
N CYS A 372 -9.48 -10.59 1.77
CA CYS A 372 -10.14 -9.87 2.87
C CYS A 372 -11.67 -9.86 2.67
N VAL A 373 -12.26 -11.02 2.59
CA VAL A 373 -13.68 -11.29 2.39
C VAL A 373 -14.17 -12.33 3.40
N SER A 374 -15.48 -12.58 3.45
CA SER A 374 -16.01 -13.62 4.35
C SER A 374 -15.54 -15.03 3.95
N TYR A 375 -15.24 -15.87 4.93
CA TYR A 375 -14.82 -17.24 4.69
C TYR A 375 -15.89 -18.05 3.92
N ASP A 376 -17.17 -17.78 4.20
CA ASP A 376 -18.29 -18.40 3.50
C ASP A 376 -18.31 -18.07 2.00
N MET A 377 -18.05 -16.80 1.63
CA MET A 377 -17.93 -16.42 0.21
C MET A 377 -16.78 -17.19 -0.47
N ILE A 378 -15.65 -17.35 0.20
CA ILE A 378 -14.53 -18.15 -0.31
C ILE A 378 -14.98 -19.57 -0.62
N GLN A 379 -15.60 -20.26 0.34
CA GLN A 379 -16.04 -21.64 0.17
C GLN A 379 -17.02 -21.79 -1.01
N ARG A 380 -17.96 -20.87 -1.16
CA ARG A 380 -18.95 -20.90 -2.24
C ARG A 380 -18.36 -20.59 -3.62
N SER A 381 -17.28 -19.81 -3.68
CA SER A 381 -16.62 -19.45 -4.94
C SER A 381 -15.66 -20.53 -5.47
N LEU A 382 -15.15 -21.45 -4.63
CA LEU A 382 -14.19 -22.46 -5.06
C LEU A 382 -14.66 -23.30 -6.26
N PRO A 383 -15.91 -23.80 -6.33
CA PRO A 383 -16.39 -24.52 -7.49
C PRO A 383 -16.38 -23.70 -8.78
N VAL A 384 -16.58 -22.37 -8.68
CA VAL A 384 -16.53 -21.46 -9.84
C VAL A 384 -15.11 -21.36 -10.37
N PHE A 385 -14.10 -21.21 -9.51
CA PHE A 385 -12.71 -21.24 -9.93
C PHE A 385 -12.33 -22.57 -10.58
N GLN A 386 -12.79 -23.70 -10.02
CA GLN A 386 -12.54 -25.02 -10.57
C GLN A 386 -13.18 -25.22 -11.96
N ALA A 387 -14.35 -24.68 -12.18
CA ALA A 387 -15.00 -24.72 -13.51
C ALA A 387 -14.21 -23.87 -14.52
N LEU A 388 -13.82 -22.63 -14.14
CA LEU A 388 -13.18 -21.67 -15.04
C LEU A 388 -11.80 -22.11 -15.52
N ILE A 389 -11.03 -22.88 -14.74
CA ILE A 389 -9.70 -23.35 -15.17
C ILE A 389 -9.81 -24.45 -16.24
N ASN A 390 -10.92 -25.17 -16.28
CA ASN A 390 -11.15 -26.30 -17.20
C ASN A 390 -11.84 -25.89 -18.51
N GLU A 391 -12.34 -24.67 -18.60
CA GLU A 391 -12.93 -24.09 -19.82
C GLU A 391 -11.90 -23.41 -20.72
#